data_bec61c566ca1ffeceb6d163069f89a71
#
_entry.id   bec61c566ca1ffeceb6d163069f89a71
#
_cell.length_a   1.000
_cell.length_b   1.000
_cell.length_c   1.000
_cell.angle_alpha   90.00
_cell.angle_beta   90.00
_cell.angle_gamma   90.00
#
_symmetry.space_group_name_H-M   'P 1'
#
loop_
_entity.id
_entity.type
_entity.pdbx_description
1 polymer ?
#
loop_
_entity_poly.entity_id
_entity_poly.type
_entity_poly.pdbx_seq_one_letter_code
_entity_poly.pdbx_strand_id
1 'polypeptide(L)'
;MKNWILIFVVMLTFGLFTEYSFSEEKPKFKVIMSENMLEKKDFRLDINLATKEEMNNSKIGKSYISKIIDYREKTGGFLKIDELKRIKGIGNATFEKLSKKFKIESPINKKPLYINDANEELLKYYGFDKKEIKKLKDYLDKNRRIDNNIQLMELLSKKRYEKYKEIIKYDKF
;
A
#
# COMPACT_ATOMS: atom_id res chain seq x y z
N MET A 1 -56.71 68.11 20.14
CA MET A 1 -56.20 68.10 18.76
C MET A 1 -54.66 67.94 18.67
N LYS A 2 -53.92 67.82 19.75
CA LYS A 2 -52.46 67.71 19.71
C LYS A 2 -51.89 66.29 19.60
N ASN A 3 -52.66 65.28 19.91
CA ASN A 3 -52.17 63.90 19.95
C ASN A 3 -52.26 63.12 18.60
N TRP A 4 -53.04 63.60 17.65
CA TRP A 4 -53.21 62.91 16.38
C TRP A 4 -52.03 63.18 15.40
N ILE A 5 -51.41 64.38 15.55
CA ILE A 5 -50.29 64.76 14.71
C ILE A 5 -49.07 63.91 15.06
N LEU A 6 -48.87 63.54 16.32
CA LEU A 6 -47.75 62.72 16.76
C LEU A 6 -47.86 61.27 16.25
N ILE A 7 -49.09 60.75 16.17
CA ILE A 7 -49.34 59.38 15.65
C ILE A 7 -49.07 59.34 14.14
N PHE A 8 -49.39 60.41 13.39
CA PHE A 8 -49.16 60.46 11.96
C PHE A 8 -47.66 60.59 11.62
N VAL A 9 -46.88 61.30 12.44
CA VAL A 9 -45.43 61.44 12.23
C VAL A 9 -44.73 60.11 12.54
N VAL A 10 -45.15 59.36 13.52
CA VAL A 10 -44.57 58.05 13.85
C VAL A 10 -44.92 56.99 12.78
N MET A 11 -46.11 57.07 12.15
CA MET A 11 -46.46 56.17 11.04
C MET A 11 -45.72 56.49 9.75
N LEU A 12 -45.35 57.76 9.49
CA LEU A 12 -44.60 58.16 8.31
C LEU A 12 -43.11 57.80 8.38
N THR A 13 -42.58 57.67 9.59
CA THR A 13 -41.15 57.24 9.75
C THR A 13 -40.99 55.74 9.70
N PHE A 14 -42.06 54.95 9.96
CA PHE A 14 -42.03 53.51 9.89
C PHE A 14 -42.21 52.93 8.47
N GLY A 15 -42.68 53.73 7.54
CA GLY A 15 -42.94 53.32 6.15
C GLY A 15 -41.76 53.41 5.20
N LEU A 16 -40.58 53.89 5.67
CA LEU A 16 -39.36 54.03 4.84
C LEU A 16 -38.24 53.03 5.17
N PHE A 17 -38.55 51.99 5.96
CA PHE A 17 -37.68 50.86 6.06
C PHE A 17 -37.91 49.95 4.83
N THR A 18 -37.48 50.43 3.66
CA THR A 18 -37.29 49.57 2.51
C THR A 18 -36.28 48.53 2.89
N GLU A 19 -36.68 47.27 2.81
CA GLU A 19 -35.82 46.09 2.96
C GLU A 19 -34.64 46.31 1.99
N TYR A 20 -33.48 46.72 2.52
CA TYR A 20 -32.22 46.57 1.84
C TYR A 20 -31.96 45.06 1.81
N SER A 21 -32.51 44.42 0.78
CA SER A 21 -32.15 43.09 0.41
C SER A 21 -30.68 43.14 -0.05
N PHE A 22 -29.76 42.91 0.92
CA PHE A 22 -28.37 42.68 0.62
C PHE A 22 -28.31 41.32 -0.05
N SER A 23 -28.44 41.31 -1.38
CA SER A 23 -28.10 40.10 -2.14
C SER A 23 -26.60 39.96 -2.04
N GLU A 24 -26.15 39.08 -1.15
CA GLU A 24 -24.80 38.55 -1.13
C GLU A 24 -24.56 37.78 -2.45
N GLU A 25 -24.25 38.52 -3.52
CA GLU A 25 -23.63 37.89 -4.69
C GLU A 25 -22.29 37.33 -4.22
N LYS A 26 -22.29 36.06 -3.87
CA LYS A 26 -21.02 35.33 -3.64
C LYS A 26 -20.20 35.47 -4.92
N PRO A 27 -19.02 36.08 -4.86
CA PRO A 27 -18.19 36.20 -6.04
C PRO A 27 -17.93 34.79 -6.60
N LYS A 28 -18.35 34.56 -7.83
CA LYS A 28 -18.05 33.33 -8.56
C LYS A 28 -16.58 33.32 -8.91
N PHE A 29 -15.72 33.03 -7.94
CA PHE A 29 -14.31 32.81 -8.20
C PHE A 29 -14.17 31.52 -8.98
N LYS A 30 -13.82 31.63 -10.25
CA LYS A 30 -13.30 30.50 -10.99
C LYS A 30 -11.83 30.36 -10.60
N VAL A 31 -11.54 29.40 -9.71
CA VAL A 31 -10.14 29.08 -9.38
C VAL A 31 -9.51 28.50 -10.64
N ILE A 32 -8.68 29.29 -11.31
CA ILE A 32 -7.85 28.84 -12.42
C ILE A 32 -6.57 28.31 -11.76
N MET A 33 -6.47 27.00 -11.59
CA MET A 33 -5.22 26.37 -11.18
C MET A 33 -4.25 26.39 -12.36
N SER A 34 -2.99 26.77 -12.13
CA SER A 34 -1.94 26.59 -13.13
C SER A 34 -1.76 25.10 -13.43
N GLU A 35 -1.42 24.74 -14.66
CA GLU A 35 -1.17 23.34 -15.06
C GLU A 35 -0.11 22.66 -14.17
N ASN A 36 0.84 23.41 -13.62
CA ASN A 36 1.85 22.93 -12.68
C ASN A 36 1.31 22.58 -11.28
N MET A 37 0.12 23.07 -10.90
CA MET A 37 -0.58 22.66 -9.66
C MET A 37 -1.44 21.41 -9.87
N LEU A 38 -1.64 21.00 -11.10
CA LEU A 38 -2.19 19.69 -11.46
C LEU A 38 -1.07 18.65 -11.53
N GLU A 39 -0.11 18.66 -10.60
CA GLU A 39 0.66 17.46 -10.35
C GLU A 39 -0.33 16.33 -10.24
N LYS A 40 -0.24 15.37 -11.15
CA LYS A 40 -1.10 14.18 -11.16
C LYS A 40 -0.95 13.54 -9.80
N LYS A 41 -1.88 13.83 -8.88
CA LYS A 41 -1.88 13.26 -7.56
C LYS A 41 -1.83 11.73 -7.73
N ASP A 42 -0.72 11.15 -7.38
CA ASP A 42 -0.53 9.71 -7.48
C ASP A 42 -1.38 9.03 -6.39
N PHE A 43 -2.53 8.52 -6.79
CA PHE A 43 -3.48 7.85 -5.89
C PHE A 43 -3.09 6.40 -5.56
N ARG A 44 -1.92 5.94 -6.04
CA ARG A 44 -1.46 4.60 -5.71
C ARG A 44 -1.10 4.52 -4.24
N LEU A 45 -1.45 3.39 -3.63
CA LEU A 45 -1.14 3.10 -2.23
C LEU A 45 0.31 2.63 -2.09
N ASP A 46 0.99 3.03 -1.01
CA ASP A 46 2.25 2.37 -0.67
C ASP A 46 1.96 0.94 -0.20
N ILE A 47 2.42 -0.04 -0.96
CA ILE A 47 2.15 -1.46 -0.68
C ILE A 47 2.70 -1.90 0.68
N ASN A 48 3.73 -1.24 1.20
CA ASN A 48 4.35 -1.58 2.47
C ASN A 48 3.62 -0.99 3.68
N LEU A 49 2.90 0.14 3.51
CA LEU A 49 2.24 0.85 4.59
C LEU A 49 0.72 0.76 4.55
N ALA A 50 0.13 0.62 3.35
CA ALA A 50 -1.32 0.64 3.18
C ALA A 50 -2.04 -0.29 4.16
N THR A 51 -3.06 0.24 4.81
CA THR A 51 -3.93 -0.49 5.72
C THR A 51 -4.91 -1.39 4.95
N LYS A 52 -5.50 -2.33 5.65
CA LYS A 52 -6.55 -3.19 5.11
C LYS A 52 -7.74 -2.39 4.60
N GLU A 53 -8.10 -1.32 5.31
CA GLU A 53 -9.19 -0.41 5.00
C GLU A 53 -8.91 0.39 3.72
N GLU A 54 -7.72 0.96 3.58
CA GLU A 54 -7.31 1.68 2.38
C GLU A 54 -7.29 0.77 1.14
N MET A 55 -6.79 -0.46 1.28
CA MET A 55 -6.82 -1.45 0.21
C MET A 55 -8.26 -1.83 -0.19
N ASN A 56 -9.19 -1.99 0.79
CA ASN A 56 -10.61 -2.24 0.51
C ASN A 56 -11.23 -1.06 -0.23
N ASN A 57 -10.99 0.18 0.21
CA ASN A 57 -11.50 1.40 -0.42
C ASN A 57 -10.98 1.54 -1.86
N SER A 58 -9.78 1.06 -2.14
CA SER A 58 -9.20 1.00 -3.49
C SER A 58 -9.73 -0.16 -4.34
N LYS A 59 -10.80 -0.85 -3.90
CA LYS A 59 -11.44 -1.97 -4.62
C LYS A 59 -10.46 -3.12 -4.93
N ILE A 60 -9.59 -3.43 -3.99
CA ILE A 60 -8.74 -4.61 -4.03
C ILE A 60 -9.51 -5.76 -3.38
N GLY A 61 -9.56 -6.90 -4.05
CA GLY A 61 -10.31 -8.06 -3.53
C GLY A 61 -9.77 -8.56 -2.19
N LYS A 62 -10.66 -8.84 -1.22
CA LYS A 62 -10.30 -9.24 0.16
C LYS A 62 -9.27 -10.37 0.23
N SER A 63 -9.38 -11.37 -0.67
CA SER A 63 -8.42 -12.49 -0.75
C SER A 63 -7.00 -12.03 -1.11
N TYR A 64 -6.84 -11.02 -1.95
CA TYR A 64 -5.52 -10.47 -2.28
C TYR A 64 -4.97 -9.62 -1.15
N ILE A 65 -5.82 -8.85 -0.49
CA ILE A 65 -5.44 -8.02 0.67
C ILE A 65 -4.83 -8.91 1.76
N SER A 66 -5.50 -9.99 2.15
CA SER A 66 -5.00 -10.92 3.17
C SER A 66 -3.63 -11.50 2.79
N LYS A 67 -3.45 -11.87 1.53
CA LYS A 67 -2.18 -12.42 1.04
C LYS A 67 -1.05 -11.38 0.97
N ILE A 68 -1.36 -10.14 0.63
CA ILE A 68 -0.39 -9.03 0.62
C ILE A 68 0.07 -8.75 2.04
N ILE A 69 -0.85 -8.73 3.01
CA ILE A 69 -0.54 -8.54 4.42
C ILE A 69 0.32 -9.71 4.94
N ASP A 70 -0.07 -10.96 4.67
CA ASP A 70 0.69 -12.15 5.04
C ASP A 70 2.12 -12.12 4.47
N TYR A 71 2.26 -11.74 3.19
CA TYR A 71 3.58 -11.56 2.58
C TYR A 71 4.42 -10.52 3.33
N ARG A 72 3.84 -9.35 3.66
CA ARG A 72 4.54 -8.30 4.43
C ARG A 72 5.00 -8.80 5.79
N GLU A 73 4.10 -9.47 6.50
CA GLU A 73 4.40 -10.01 7.84
C GLU A 73 5.52 -11.06 7.81
N LYS A 74 5.50 -11.94 6.83
CA LYS A 74 6.50 -13.01 6.71
C LYS A 74 7.85 -12.55 6.20
N THR A 75 7.88 -11.54 5.29
CA THR A 75 9.11 -11.14 4.59
C THR A 75 9.67 -9.78 5.00
N GLY A 76 8.91 -8.99 5.77
CA GLY A 76 9.24 -7.59 6.10
C GLY A 76 8.77 -6.58 5.07
N GLY A 77 8.12 -7.00 3.97
CA GLY A 77 7.57 -6.12 2.94
C GLY A 77 8.08 -6.39 1.53
N PHE A 78 7.76 -5.50 0.61
CA PHE A 78 8.08 -5.56 -0.81
C PHE A 78 9.26 -4.63 -1.14
N LEU A 79 10.28 -5.15 -1.79
CA LEU A 79 11.37 -4.34 -2.37
C LEU A 79 11.03 -3.89 -3.81
N LYS A 80 10.18 -4.65 -4.50
CA LYS A 80 9.72 -4.37 -5.86
C LYS A 80 8.26 -4.81 -6.02
N ILE A 81 7.48 -4.07 -6.80
CA ILE A 81 6.08 -4.43 -7.09
C ILE A 81 5.99 -5.82 -7.76
N ASP A 82 6.98 -6.21 -8.56
CA ASP A 82 7.05 -7.54 -9.18
C ASP A 82 7.02 -8.71 -8.18
N GLU A 83 7.35 -8.47 -6.93
CA GLU A 83 7.28 -9.50 -5.88
C GLU A 83 5.84 -9.96 -5.61
N LEU A 84 4.82 -9.19 -5.99
CA LEU A 84 3.43 -9.63 -5.99
C LEU A 84 3.22 -10.95 -6.74
N LYS A 85 3.98 -11.19 -7.82
CA LYS A 85 3.90 -12.45 -8.60
C LYS A 85 4.35 -13.69 -7.82
N ARG A 86 5.04 -13.52 -6.69
CA ARG A 86 5.45 -14.62 -5.81
C ARG A 86 4.30 -15.14 -4.95
N ILE A 87 3.23 -14.37 -4.82
CA ILE A 87 2.06 -14.69 -4.01
C ILE A 87 1.17 -15.65 -4.79
N LYS A 88 0.84 -16.79 -4.18
CA LYS A 88 -0.05 -17.80 -4.80
C LYS A 88 -1.39 -17.21 -5.20
N GLY A 89 -1.75 -17.34 -6.49
CA GLY A 89 -3.00 -16.84 -7.06
C GLY A 89 -2.89 -15.44 -7.66
N ILE A 90 -1.71 -14.80 -7.62
CA ILE A 90 -1.45 -13.58 -8.38
C ILE A 90 -0.70 -13.96 -9.67
N GLY A 91 -1.48 -14.27 -10.71
CA GLY A 91 -0.96 -14.46 -12.07
C GLY A 91 -0.81 -13.12 -12.82
N ASN A 92 -0.35 -13.18 -14.06
CA ASN A 92 -0.04 -11.98 -14.84
C ASN A 92 -1.22 -11.00 -14.92
N ALA A 93 -2.44 -11.46 -15.23
CA ALA A 93 -3.61 -10.60 -15.34
C ALA A 93 -3.99 -9.91 -14.02
N THR A 94 -3.82 -10.62 -12.88
CA THR A 94 -4.05 -10.04 -11.56
C THR A 94 -2.94 -9.07 -11.20
N PHE A 95 -1.71 -9.39 -11.49
CA PHE A 95 -0.55 -8.54 -11.29
C PHE A 95 -0.72 -7.19 -12.01
N GLU A 96 -1.10 -7.20 -13.29
CA GLU A 96 -1.35 -5.99 -14.08
C GLU A 96 -2.39 -5.06 -13.45
N LYS A 97 -3.43 -5.64 -12.84
CA LYS A 97 -4.45 -4.86 -12.13
C LYS A 97 -3.94 -4.30 -10.80
N LEU A 98 -3.19 -5.09 -10.03
CA LEU A 98 -2.69 -4.70 -8.73
C LEU A 98 -1.52 -3.71 -8.83
N SER A 99 -0.59 -3.89 -9.76
CA SER A 99 0.56 -3.03 -9.95
C SER A 99 0.19 -1.57 -10.24
N LYS A 100 -0.97 -1.34 -10.87
CA LYS A 100 -1.52 0.01 -11.10
C LYS A 100 -2.06 0.68 -9.83
N LYS A 101 -2.30 -0.08 -8.76
CA LYS A 101 -2.87 0.41 -7.51
C LYS A 101 -1.81 0.65 -6.43
N PHE A 102 -0.62 0.09 -6.62
CA PHE A 102 0.44 0.15 -5.65
C PHE A 102 1.69 0.86 -6.16
N LYS A 103 2.41 1.48 -5.23
CA LYS A 103 3.76 2.00 -5.38
C LYS A 103 4.60 1.54 -4.19
N ILE A 104 5.89 1.78 -4.23
CA ILE A 104 6.80 1.60 -3.08
C ILE A 104 7.47 2.95 -2.85
N GLU A 105 7.23 3.52 -1.69
CA GLU A 105 7.87 4.76 -1.22
C GLU A 105 8.67 4.50 0.05
N SER A 106 8.18 3.58 0.88
CA SER A 106 8.81 3.28 2.16
C SER A 106 9.92 2.26 2.01
N PRO A 107 11.16 2.59 2.42
CA PRO A 107 12.24 1.62 2.47
C PRO A 107 11.91 0.53 3.49
N ILE A 108 12.29 -0.68 3.19
CA ILE A 108 12.12 -1.83 4.08
C ILE A 108 13.41 -2.63 4.20
N ASN A 109 13.54 -3.32 5.34
CA ASN A 109 14.51 -4.38 5.52
C ASN A 109 13.82 -5.75 5.48
N LYS A 110 14.30 -6.66 4.62
CA LYS A 110 13.79 -8.03 4.60
C LYS A 110 14.06 -8.71 5.92
N LYS A 111 13.07 -9.46 6.41
CA LYS A 111 13.23 -10.32 7.57
C LYS A 111 14.24 -11.43 7.29
N PRO A 112 14.96 -11.94 8.30
CA PRO A 112 15.80 -13.11 8.14
C PRO A 112 15.01 -14.31 7.63
N LEU A 113 15.62 -15.09 6.72
CA LEU A 113 15.09 -16.36 6.25
C LEU A 113 15.81 -17.49 6.97
N TYR A 114 15.15 -18.10 7.93
CA TYR A 114 15.65 -19.30 8.61
C TYR A 114 15.45 -20.50 7.69
N ILE A 115 16.53 -20.91 7.01
CA ILE A 115 16.45 -21.82 5.88
C ILE A 115 15.99 -23.23 6.27
N ASN A 116 16.34 -23.68 7.47
CA ASN A 116 15.96 -24.99 7.99
C ASN A 116 14.48 -25.09 8.40
N ASP A 117 13.85 -23.94 8.72
CA ASP A 117 12.43 -23.89 9.14
C ASP A 117 11.52 -23.36 8.02
N ALA A 118 12.08 -23.01 6.87
CA ALA A 118 11.33 -22.40 5.81
C ALA A 118 10.44 -23.41 5.07
N ASN A 119 9.13 -23.18 5.10
CA ASN A 119 8.21 -23.94 4.27
C ASN A 119 8.27 -23.46 2.79
N GLU A 120 7.63 -24.24 1.91
CA GLU A 120 7.62 -23.99 0.47
C GLU A 120 7.05 -22.59 0.13
N GLU A 121 6.02 -22.15 0.84
CA GLU A 121 5.40 -20.84 0.62
C GLU A 121 6.37 -19.71 0.95
N LEU A 122 7.06 -19.81 2.09
CA LEU A 122 8.05 -18.80 2.52
C LEU A 122 9.22 -18.75 1.54
N LEU A 123 9.72 -19.91 1.09
CA LEU A 123 10.77 -19.97 0.07
C LEU A 123 10.34 -19.28 -1.24
N LYS A 124 9.08 -19.50 -1.68
CA LYS A 124 8.50 -18.77 -2.85
C LYS A 124 8.44 -17.26 -2.61
N TYR A 125 8.08 -16.81 -1.44
CA TYR A 125 8.04 -15.40 -1.09
C TYR A 125 9.43 -14.76 -1.20
N TYR A 126 10.48 -15.47 -0.85
CA TYR A 126 11.86 -15.04 -1.08
C TYR A 126 12.31 -15.25 -2.54
N GLY A 127 11.46 -15.80 -3.40
CA GLY A 127 11.67 -15.92 -4.85
C GLY A 127 12.52 -17.13 -5.25
N PHE A 128 12.57 -18.17 -4.43
CA PHE A 128 13.13 -19.45 -4.82
C PHE A 128 12.21 -20.11 -5.86
N ASP A 129 12.81 -20.69 -6.87
CA ASP A 129 12.07 -21.43 -7.88
C ASP A 129 11.75 -22.86 -7.45
N LYS A 130 10.90 -23.57 -8.22
CA LYS A 130 10.48 -24.92 -7.89
C LYS A 130 11.64 -25.92 -7.81
N LYS A 131 12.69 -25.75 -8.65
CA LYS A 131 13.85 -26.65 -8.67
C LYS A 131 14.72 -26.44 -7.43
N GLU A 132 14.94 -25.17 -7.06
CA GLU A 132 15.68 -24.81 -5.85
C GLU A 132 14.96 -25.28 -4.59
N ILE A 133 13.65 -25.08 -4.51
CA ILE A 133 12.81 -25.53 -3.40
C ILE A 133 12.87 -27.06 -3.27
N LYS A 134 12.76 -27.77 -4.40
CA LYS A 134 12.87 -29.23 -4.38
C LYS A 134 14.22 -29.70 -3.86
N LYS A 135 15.33 -29.14 -4.38
CA LYS A 135 16.68 -29.48 -3.91
C LYS A 135 16.87 -29.24 -2.42
N LEU A 136 16.38 -28.10 -1.92
CA LEU A 136 16.45 -27.79 -0.47
C LEU A 136 15.66 -28.80 0.35
N LYS A 137 14.44 -29.14 -0.07
CA LYS A 137 13.61 -30.15 0.63
C LYS A 137 14.25 -31.54 0.60
N ASP A 138 14.64 -32.02 -0.58
CA ASP A 138 15.29 -33.32 -0.74
C ASP A 138 16.56 -33.45 0.14
N TYR A 139 17.31 -32.33 0.26
CA TYR A 139 18.48 -32.27 1.12
C TYR A 139 18.12 -32.31 2.61
N LEU A 140 17.14 -31.53 3.04
CA LEU A 140 16.67 -31.48 4.43
C LEU A 140 16.06 -32.80 4.87
N ASP A 141 15.29 -33.46 4.00
CA ASP A 141 14.71 -34.80 4.27
C ASP A 141 15.80 -35.84 4.49
N LYS A 142 16.92 -35.75 3.76
CA LYS A 142 18.05 -36.69 3.86
C LYS A 142 19.00 -36.38 5.02
N ASN A 143 19.34 -35.09 5.21
CA ASN A 143 20.40 -34.65 6.12
C ASN A 143 19.87 -33.93 7.36
N ARG A 144 18.56 -33.73 7.46
CA ARG A 144 17.82 -33.04 8.52
C ARG A 144 18.05 -31.54 8.60
N ARG A 145 19.26 -31.05 8.33
CA ARG A 145 19.56 -29.61 8.38
C ARG A 145 20.70 -29.19 7.44
N ILE A 146 20.74 -27.89 7.19
CA ILE A 146 21.83 -27.18 6.53
C ILE A 146 22.56 -26.39 7.62
N ASP A 147 23.84 -26.66 7.83
CA ASP A 147 24.62 -26.09 8.95
C ASP A 147 25.47 -24.90 8.55
N ASN A 148 25.81 -24.78 7.29
CA ASN A 148 26.77 -23.78 6.84
C ASN A 148 26.55 -23.36 5.38
N ASN A 149 27.27 -22.31 5.01
CA ASN A 149 27.24 -21.72 3.68
C ASN A 149 27.78 -22.63 2.57
N ILE A 150 28.69 -23.56 2.86
CA ILE A 150 29.25 -24.48 1.87
C ILE A 150 28.13 -25.41 1.38
N GLN A 151 27.43 -26.06 2.29
CA GLN A 151 26.28 -26.91 1.98
C GLN A 151 25.19 -26.16 1.21
N LEU A 152 24.93 -24.91 1.61
CA LEU A 152 23.92 -24.09 0.94
C LEU A 152 24.35 -23.72 -0.49
N MET A 153 25.65 -23.44 -0.74
CA MET A 153 26.18 -23.14 -2.08
C MET A 153 26.12 -24.34 -3.03
N GLU A 154 26.14 -25.55 -2.54
CA GLU A 154 25.93 -26.76 -3.36
C GLU A 154 24.48 -26.90 -3.84
N LEU A 155 23.53 -26.37 -3.06
CA LEU A 155 22.09 -26.44 -3.34
C LEU A 155 21.59 -25.29 -4.22
N LEU A 156 22.25 -24.14 -4.11
CA LEU A 156 21.86 -22.91 -4.80
C LEU A 156 22.88 -22.52 -5.87
N SER A 157 22.43 -21.81 -6.90
CA SER A 157 23.37 -21.15 -7.81
C SER A 157 24.16 -20.06 -7.07
N LYS A 158 25.43 -19.82 -7.50
CA LYS A 158 26.27 -18.75 -6.93
C LYS A 158 25.54 -17.41 -6.91
N LYS A 159 24.85 -17.05 -8.00
CA LYS A 159 24.06 -15.81 -8.09
C LYS A 159 22.94 -15.74 -7.02
N ARG A 160 22.29 -16.87 -6.75
CA ARG A 160 21.23 -16.96 -5.75
C ARG A 160 21.80 -16.82 -4.35
N TYR A 161 22.86 -17.56 -4.06
CA TYR A 161 23.56 -17.48 -2.77
C TYR A 161 24.00 -16.04 -2.47
N GLU A 162 24.74 -15.41 -3.36
CA GLU A 162 25.21 -14.03 -3.19
C GLU A 162 24.05 -13.03 -2.92
N LYS A 163 22.93 -13.23 -3.58
CA LYS A 163 21.75 -12.37 -3.38
C LYS A 163 21.14 -12.48 -1.98
N TYR A 164 21.23 -13.65 -1.36
CA TYR A 164 20.50 -13.93 -0.11
C TYR A 164 21.38 -14.20 1.10
N LYS A 165 22.70 -14.30 0.95
CA LYS A 165 23.63 -14.65 2.04
C LYS A 165 23.48 -13.80 3.30
N GLU A 166 23.14 -12.50 3.17
CA GLU A 166 22.95 -11.61 4.32
C GLU A 166 21.62 -11.86 5.06
N ILE A 167 20.63 -12.39 4.36
CA ILE A 167 19.29 -12.62 4.87
C ILE A 167 19.10 -14.03 5.41
N ILE A 168 19.80 -15.03 4.81
CA ILE A 168 19.68 -16.41 5.22
C ILE A 168 20.37 -16.62 6.58
N LYS A 169 19.64 -17.30 7.47
CA LYS A 169 20.12 -17.76 8.78
C LYS A 169 19.87 -19.24 8.90
N TYR A 170 20.74 -19.95 9.62
CA TYR A 170 20.65 -21.40 9.80
C TYR A 170 19.85 -21.74 11.07
N ASP A 171 19.94 -20.92 12.11
CA ASP A 171 19.28 -21.12 13.40
C ASP A 171 18.51 -19.87 13.85
N LYS A 172 17.43 -20.11 14.61
CA LYS A 172 16.79 -19.11 15.45
C LYS A 172 17.49 -19.15 16.80
N PHE A 173 18.07 -18.02 17.19
CA PHE A 173 18.62 -17.82 18.52
C PHE A 173 17.53 -17.41 19.49
#